data_31e93eef4e373ae9d35f78f5bb05efa5
#
_entry.id   31e93eef4e373ae9d35f78f5bb05efa5
#
_cell.length_a   1.000
_cell.length_b   1.000
_cell.length_c   1.000
_cell.angle_alpha   90.00
_cell.angle_beta   90.00
_cell.angle_gamma   90.00
#
_symmetry.space_group_name_H-M   'P 1'
#
loop_
_entity.id
_entity.type
_entity.pdbx_description
1 polymer ?
#
loop_
_entity_poly.entity_id
_entity_poly.type
_entity_poly.pdbx_seq_one_letter_code
_entity_poly.pdbx_strand_id
1 'polypeptide(L)'
;ASDVYKRQAAFGVTDEIFGISASQPGKVSAFYNYGAMCVAIPGWVLGTLAGAISGNLLPDFMMSALSVAIYGMFLAIIIPPAKQNKAVLAVVVAAMLISTLFKVIPFLSEVSSGFVIIITTLIVAGAAAYFCPIEDEKEEEGVHES
;
A
#
# COMPACT_ATOMS: atom_id res chain seq x y z
N ALA A 1 17.25 0.19 -22.31
CA ALA A 1 16.33 -0.95 -22.11
C ALA A 1 15.82 -1.02 -20.66
N SER A 2 16.65 -0.71 -19.67
CA SER A 2 16.29 -0.76 -18.23
C SER A 2 15.09 0.13 -17.85
N ASP A 3 15.01 1.36 -18.37
CA ASP A 3 13.99 2.33 -17.95
C ASP A 3 12.58 2.02 -18.49
N VAL A 4 12.49 1.38 -19.65
CA VAL A 4 11.20 0.96 -20.22
C VAL A 4 10.57 -0.13 -19.36
N TYR A 5 11.36 -1.10 -18.90
CA TYR A 5 10.87 -2.16 -18.01
C TYR A 5 10.46 -1.61 -16.62
N LYS A 6 11.21 -0.64 -16.09
CA LYS A 6 10.85 0.02 -14.82
C LYS A 6 9.49 0.73 -14.94
N ARG A 7 9.24 1.44 -16.04
CA ARG A 7 7.96 2.13 -16.29
C ARG A 7 6.81 1.15 -16.49
N GLN A 8 7.02 0.05 -17.20
CA GLN A 8 6.01 -0.99 -17.38
C GLN A 8 5.67 -1.70 -16.07
N ALA A 9 6.69 -2.02 -15.27
CA ALA A 9 6.47 -2.60 -13.94
C ALA A 9 5.72 -1.62 -13.03
N ALA A 10 6.07 -0.33 -13.04
CA ALA A 10 5.41 0.70 -12.24
C ALA A 10 3.93 0.90 -12.59
N PHE A 11 3.55 0.71 -13.87
CA PHE A 11 2.15 0.86 -14.31
C PHE A 11 1.21 -0.15 -13.66
N GLY A 12 1.67 -1.38 -13.41
CA GLY A 12 0.85 -2.45 -12.86
C GLY A 12 1.04 -2.68 -11.35
N VAL A 13 1.78 -1.80 -10.67
CA VAL A 13 1.98 -1.92 -9.22
C VAL A 13 0.73 -1.45 -8.49
N THR A 14 0.10 -2.37 -7.75
CA THR A 14 -0.93 -2.09 -6.75
C THR A 14 -0.30 -2.09 -5.36
N ASP A 15 -1.06 -1.66 -4.35
CA ASP A 15 -0.63 -1.71 -2.94
C ASP A 15 -0.28 -3.13 -2.48
N GLU A 16 -0.99 -4.16 -2.95
CA GLU A 16 -0.69 -5.57 -2.66
C GLU A 16 0.65 -5.98 -3.28
N ILE A 17 0.87 -5.68 -4.57
CA ILE A 17 2.11 -6.01 -5.28
C ILE A 17 3.29 -5.27 -4.65
N PHE A 18 3.09 -3.99 -4.30
CA PHE A 18 4.10 -3.23 -3.57
C PHE A 18 4.39 -3.86 -2.20
N GLY A 19 3.35 -4.22 -1.44
CA GLY A 19 3.50 -4.82 -0.10
C GLY A 19 4.28 -6.12 -0.12
N ILE A 20 3.96 -7.05 -1.04
CA ILE A 20 4.70 -8.32 -1.16
C ILE A 20 6.13 -8.10 -1.68
N SER A 21 6.34 -7.14 -2.57
CA SER A 21 7.67 -6.82 -3.09
C SER A 21 8.57 -6.18 -2.02
N ALA A 22 8.02 -5.24 -1.25
CA ALA A 22 8.73 -4.59 -0.15
C ALA A 22 9.05 -5.54 1.02
N SER A 23 8.32 -6.65 1.13
CA SER A 23 8.56 -7.68 2.15
C SER A 23 9.64 -8.69 1.76
N GLN A 24 10.13 -8.66 0.51
CA GLN A 24 11.20 -9.54 0.07
C GLN A 24 12.57 -9.02 0.50
N PRO A 25 13.46 -9.88 1.01
CA PRO A 25 14.82 -9.50 1.32
C PRO A 25 15.63 -9.27 0.04
N GLY A 26 16.29 -8.13 -0.07
CA GLY A 26 17.18 -7.80 -1.20
C GLY A 26 16.48 -7.18 -2.41
N LYS A 27 17.16 -7.14 -3.55
CA LYS A 27 16.64 -6.55 -4.79
C LYS A 27 15.60 -7.45 -5.45
N VAL A 28 14.38 -6.97 -5.61
CA VAL A 28 13.29 -7.71 -6.25
C VAL A 28 13.46 -7.69 -7.77
N SER A 29 13.43 -8.88 -8.38
CA SER A 29 13.50 -9.03 -9.83
C SER A 29 12.24 -8.50 -10.52
N ALA A 30 12.39 -7.88 -11.72
CA ALA A 30 11.26 -7.46 -12.54
C ALA A 30 10.32 -8.62 -12.88
N PHE A 31 10.86 -9.84 -13.08
CA PHE A 31 10.06 -11.04 -13.34
C PHE A 31 9.16 -11.42 -12.17
N TYR A 32 9.59 -11.17 -10.93
CA TYR A 32 8.76 -11.37 -9.75
C TYR A 32 7.51 -10.48 -9.78
N ASN A 33 7.71 -9.20 -10.09
CA ASN A 33 6.61 -8.25 -10.21
C ASN A 33 5.66 -8.62 -11.36
N TYR A 34 6.20 -9.02 -12.53
CA TYR A 34 5.34 -9.49 -13.62
C TYR A 34 4.56 -10.76 -13.24
N GLY A 35 5.18 -11.70 -12.53
CA GLY A 35 4.49 -12.88 -12.00
C GLY A 35 3.34 -12.50 -11.05
N ALA A 36 3.58 -11.57 -10.14
CA ALA A 36 2.56 -11.05 -9.23
C ALA A 36 1.40 -10.39 -9.99
N MET A 37 1.70 -9.56 -11.01
CA MET A 37 0.69 -8.92 -11.87
C MET A 37 -0.14 -9.95 -12.65
N CYS A 38 0.49 -11.00 -13.18
CA CYS A 38 -0.22 -12.06 -13.91
C CYS A 38 -1.26 -12.81 -13.07
N VAL A 39 -1.10 -12.80 -11.75
CA VAL A 39 -2.08 -13.39 -10.82
C VAL A 39 -3.06 -12.33 -10.32
N ALA A 40 -2.57 -11.16 -9.94
CA ALA A 40 -3.37 -10.10 -9.33
C ALA A 40 -4.40 -9.51 -10.31
N ILE A 41 -3.99 -9.21 -11.54
CA ILE A 41 -4.90 -8.58 -12.54
C ILE A 41 -6.07 -9.47 -12.90
N PRO A 42 -5.89 -10.75 -13.29
CA PRO A 42 -7.03 -11.65 -13.53
C PRO A 42 -7.87 -11.87 -12.27
N GLY A 43 -7.26 -12.01 -11.12
CA GLY A 43 -7.95 -12.14 -9.84
C GLY A 43 -8.86 -10.94 -9.56
N TRP A 44 -8.37 -9.74 -9.79
CA TRP A 44 -9.13 -8.49 -9.66
C TRP A 44 -10.32 -8.45 -10.63
N VAL A 45 -10.08 -8.74 -11.91
CA VAL A 45 -11.13 -8.73 -12.93
C VAL A 45 -12.22 -9.76 -12.62
N LEU A 46 -11.81 -10.99 -12.30
CA LEU A 46 -12.75 -12.06 -11.96
C LEU A 46 -13.50 -11.79 -10.65
N GLY A 47 -12.82 -11.26 -9.64
CA GLY A 47 -13.43 -10.87 -8.37
C GLY A 47 -14.46 -9.76 -8.55
N THR A 48 -14.14 -8.74 -9.36
CA THR A 48 -15.05 -7.65 -9.69
C THR A 48 -16.27 -8.16 -10.44
N LEU A 49 -16.06 -9.01 -11.43
CA LEU A 49 -17.14 -9.61 -12.20
C LEU A 49 -18.05 -10.47 -11.30
N ALA A 50 -17.45 -11.31 -10.48
CA ALA A 50 -18.20 -12.13 -9.51
C ALA A 50 -18.98 -11.26 -8.51
N GLY A 51 -18.38 -10.20 -8.00
CA GLY A 51 -19.04 -9.24 -7.13
C GLY A 51 -20.20 -8.51 -7.80
N ALA A 52 -20.03 -8.08 -9.04
CA ALA A 52 -21.08 -7.42 -9.81
C ALA A 52 -22.29 -8.34 -10.09
N ILE A 53 -22.03 -9.61 -10.36
CA ILE A 53 -23.09 -10.59 -10.61
C ILE A 53 -23.80 -10.99 -9.31
N SER A 54 -23.05 -11.23 -8.25
CA SER A 54 -23.57 -11.76 -6.98
C SER A 54 -24.00 -10.69 -5.97
N GLY A 55 -23.68 -9.41 -6.21
CA GLY A 55 -23.95 -8.33 -5.26
C GLY A 55 -25.41 -8.18 -4.85
N ASN A 56 -26.35 -8.53 -5.73
CA ASN A 56 -27.79 -8.52 -5.42
C ASN A 56 -28.31 -9.87 -4.84
N LEU A 57 -27.46 -10.90 -4.82
CA LEU A 57 -27.81 -12.24 -4.36
C LEU A 57 -27.26 -12.52 -2.95
N LEU A 58 -26.27 -11.73 -2.52
CA LEU A 58 -25.61 -11.92 -1.24
C LEU A 58 -26.45 -11.34 -0.10
N PRO A 59 -26.66 -12.09 0.99
CA PRO A 59 -27.29 -11.58 2.21
C PRO A 59 -26.46 -10.43 2.84
N ASP A 60 -27.12 -9.52 3.55
CA ASP A 60 -26.48 -8.36 4.17
C ASP A 60 -25.32 -8.72 5.11
N PHE A 61 -25.40 -9.85 5.82
CA PHE A 61 -24.31 -10.29 6.69
C PHE A 61 -23.05 -10.65 5.92
N MET A 62 -23.17 -11.21 4.72
CA MET A 62 -22.02 -11.52 3.86
C MET A 62 -21.40 -10.24 3.30
N MET A 63 -22.22 -9.28 2.87
CA MET A 63 -21.74 -7.98 2.43
C MET A 63 -20.97 -7.25 3.54
N SER A 64 -21.49 -7.29 4.77
CA SER A 64 -20.80 -6.73 5.93
C SER A 64 -19.48 -7.44 6.22
N ALA A 65 -19.45 -8.77 6.16
CA ALA A 65 -18.23 -9.55 6.36
C ALA A 65 -17.15 -9.25 5.30
N LEU A 66 -17.54 -9.15 4.03
CA LEU A 66 -16.64 -8.81 2.93
C LEU A 66 -16.07 -7.39 3.09
N SER A 67 -16.90 -6.44 3.56
CA SER A 67 -16.43 -5.07 3.87
C SER A 67 -15.37 -5.06 4.97
N VAL A 68 -15.53 -5.88 6.00
CA VAL A 68 -14.52 -6.01 7.08
C VAL A 68 -13.26 -6.70 6.57
N ALA A 69 -13.38 -7.65 5.64
CA ALA A 69 -12.24 -8.37 5.08
C ALA A 69 -11.23 -7.44 4.37
N ILE A 70 -11.71 -6.37 3.74
CA ILE A 70 -10.83 -5.35 3.12
C ILE A 70 -9.91 -4.70 4.17
N TYR A 71 -10.44 -4.36 5.33
CA TYR A 71 -9.62 -3.80 6.43
C TYR A 71 -8.61 -4.82 6.94
N GLY A 72 -8.98 -6.10 7.01
CA GLY A 72 -8.07 -7.20 7.35
C GLY A 72 -6.91 -7.31 6.36
N MET A 73 -7.16 -7.14 5.08
CA MET A 73 -6.15 -7.13 4.03
C MET A 73 -5.13 -6.00 4.27
N PHE A 74 -5.58 -4.76 4.50
CA PHE A 74 -4.67 -3.65 4.80
C PHE A 74 -3.83 -3.89 6.05
N LEU A 75 -4.42 -4.44 7.11
CA LEU A 75 -3.67 -4.81 8.32
C LEU A 75 -2.61 -5.87 8.02
N ALA A 76 -2.91 -6.87 7.19
CA ALA A 76 -1.96 -7.90 6.80
C ALA A 76 -0.75 -7.35 6.03
N ILE A 77 -0.94 -6.29 5.24
CA ILE A 77 0.14 -5.61 4.51
C ILE A 77 0.97 -4.72 5.44
N ILE A 78 0.33 -4.02 6.38
CA ILE A 78 0.99 -3.00 7.23
C ILE A 78 1.74 -3.65 8.42
N ILE A 79 1.21 -4.71 9.01
CA ILE A 79 1.76 -5.30 10.24
C ILE A 79 3.19 -5.84 10.06
N PRO A 80 3.54 -6.61 9.00
CA PRO A 80 4.88 -7.14 8.83
C PRO A 80 5.97 -6.07 8.77
N PRO A 81 5.90 -5.04 7.90
CA PRO A 81 6.91 -4.00 7.88
C PRO A 81 6.94 -3.15 9.16
N ALA A 82 5.79 -2.92 9.80
CA ALA A 82 5.73 -2.20 11.06
C ALA A 82 6.41 -2.95 12.21
N LYS A 83 6.40 -4.28 12.21
CA LYS A 83 7.14 -5.09 13.18
C LYS A 83 8.65 -5.08 12.97
N GLN A 84 9.08 -4.95 11.73
CA GLN A 84 10.50 -5.01 11.36
C GLN A 84 11.18 -3.63 11.48
N ASN A 85 10.45 -2.54 11.25
CA ASN A 85 11.00 -1.19 11.22
C ASN A 85 10.22 -0.27 12.16
N LYS A 86 10.92 0.24 13.19
CA LYS A 86 10.34 1.17 14.17
C LYS A 86 9.89 2.49 13.55
N ALA A 87 10.54 2.95 12.47
CA ALA A 87 10.13 4.15 11.76
C ALA A 87 8.76 3.94 11.08
N VAL A 88 8.55 2.79 10.44
CA VAL A 88 7.26 2.42 9.85
C VAL A 88 6.18 2.34 10.92
N LEU A 89 6.48 1.72 12.07
CA LEU A 89 5.55 1.66 13.20
C LEU A 89 5.17 3.06 13.68
N ALA A 90 6.13 3.96 13.84
CA ALA A 90 5.88 5.34 14.26
C ALA A 90 4.99 6.09 13.26
N VAL A 91 5.23 5.92 11.96
CA VAL A 91 4.41 6.49 10.87
C VAL A 91 2.96 5.98 10.94
N VAL A 92 2.77 4.67 11.14
CA VAL A 92 1.44 4.07 11.26
C VAL A 92 0.70 4.61 12.48
N VAL A 93 1.36 4.66 13.64
CA VAL A 93 0.76 5.20 14.87
C VAL A 93 0.43 6.68 14.71
N ALA A 94 1.33 7.48 14.13
CA ALA A 94 1.09 8.90 13.87
C ALA A 94 -0.12 9.11 12.94
N ALA A 95 -0.23 8.33 11.86
CA ALA A 95 -1.37 8.37 10.96
C ALA A 95 -2.69 8.03 11.65
N MET A 96 -2.68 7.01 12.52
CA MET A 96 -3.86 6.64 13.31
C MET A 96 -4.28 7.75 14.27
N LEU A 97 -3.32 8.37 14.97
CA LEU A 97 -3.61 9.47 15.90
C LEU A 97 -4.16 10.68 15.17
N ILE A 98 -3.56 11.09 14.05
CA ILE A 98 -4.04 12.23 13.24
C ILE A 98 -5.44 11.95 12.70
N SER A 99 -5.68 10.77 12.13
CA SER A 99 -7.01 10.40 11.62
C SER A 99 -8.08 10.39 12.72
N THR A 100 -7.71 9.95 13.92
CA THR A 100 -8.61 9.97 15.08
C THR A 100 -8.90 11.40 15.53
N LEU A 101 -7.89 12.27 15.53
CA LEU A 101 -8.03 13.66 15.88
C LEU A 101 -9.02 14.39 14.96
N PHE A 102 -8.96 14.12 13.65
CA PHE A 102 -9.93 14.65 12.69
C PHE A 102 -11.38 14.23 13.00
N LYS A 103 -11.58 13.03 13.55
CA LYS A 103 -12.93 12.55 13.92
C LYS A 103 -13.44 13.12 15.23
N VAL A 104 -12.54 13.36 16.19
CA VAL A 104 -12.91 13.79 17.56
C VAL A 104 -13.17 15.30 17.63
N ILE A 105 -12.47 16.10 16.83
CA ILE A 105 -12.64 17.56 16.83
C ILE A 105 -13.87 17.92 15.98
N PRO A 106 -14.92 18.53 16.58
CA PRO A 106 -16.18 18.81 15.89
C PRO A 106 -16.01 19.67 14.62
N PHE A 107 -15.10 20.64 14.65
CA PHE A 107 -14.79 21.51 13.50
C PHE A 107 -14.13 20.76 12.34
N LEU A 108 -13.33 19.73 12.62
CA LEU A 108 -12.64 18.91 11.63
C LEU A 108 -13.49 17.73 11.15
N SER A 109 -14.49 17.33 11.90
CA SER A 109 -15.37 16.20 11.56
C SER A 109 -16.25 16.45 10.34
N GLU A 110 -16.42 17.72 9.93
CA GLU A 110 -17.12 18.11 8.69
C GLU A 110 -16.27 17.89 7.43
N VAL A 111 -14.95 17.70 7.58
CA VAL A 111 -14.06 17.41 6.45
C VAL A 111 -14.37 16.02 5.90
N SER A 112 -14.60 15.93 4.60
CA SER A 112 -14.91 14.64 3.98
C SER A 112 -13.76 13.64 4.17
N SER A 113 -14.09 12.36 4.33
CA SER A 113 -13.10 11.29 4.59
C SER A 113 -11.98 11.23 3.56
N GLY A 114 -12.25 11.58 2.29
CA GLY A 114 -11.23 11.64 1.24
C GLY A 114 -10.17 12.71 1.51
N PHE A 115 -10.58 13.91 1.92
CA PHE A 115 -9.63 14.98 2.27
C PHE A 115 -8.83 14.64 3.53
N VAL A 116 -9.44 13.99 4.52
CA VAL A 116 -8.73 13.53 5.73
C VAL A 116 -7.61 12.56 5.34
N ILE A 117 -7.88 11.62 4.43
CA ILE A 117 -6.86 10.68 3.94
C ILE A 117 -5.72 11.43 3.26
N ILE A 118 -6.03 12.34 2.33
CA ILE A 118 -5.01 13.10 1.60
C ILE A 118 -4.13 13.92 2.55
N ILE A 119 -4.75 14.70 3.45
CA ILE A 119 -4.05 15.57 4.39
C ILE A 119 -3.18 14.73 5.33
N THR A 120 -3.74 13.66 5.91
CA THR A 120 -3.00 12.77 6.81
C THR A 120 -1.81 12.14 6.11
N THR A 121 -2.00 11.66 4.87
CA THR A 121 -0.93 11.04 4.08
C THR A 121 0.19 12.04 3.79
N LEU A 122 -0.15 13.26 3.34
CA LEU A 122 0.84 14.28 3.04
C LEU A 122 1.63 14.71 4.28
N ILE A 123 0.95 14.91 5.42
CA ILE A 123 1.61 15.31 6.66
C ILE A 123 2.53 14.19 7.16
N VAL A 124 2.01 12.96 7.26
CA VAL A 124 2.76 11.86 7.86
C VAL A 124 3.87 11.38 6.94
N ALA A 125 3.61 11.24 5.63
CA ALA A 125 4.64 10.85 4.67
C ALA A 125 5.71 11.93 4.52
N GLY A 126 5.33 13.22 4.49
CA GLY A 126 6.28 14.33 4.45
C GLY A 126 7.15 14.40 5.71
N ALA A 127 6.56 14.23 6.89
CA ALA A 127 7.30 14.16 8.13
C ALA A 127 8.25 12.94 8.17
N ALA A 128 7.77 11.77 7.74
CA ALA A 128 8.59 10.56 7.67
C ALA A 128 9.79 10.72 6.73
N ALA A 129 9.58 11.31 5.56
CA ALA A 129 10.64 11.58 4.59
C ALA A 129 11.69 12.58 5.14
N TYR A 130 11.25 13.53 5.96
CA TYR A 130 12.16 14.51 6.56
C TYR A 130 12.95 13.96 7.76
N PHE A 131 12.31 13.19 8.65
CA PHE A 131 12.91 12.70 9.89
C PHE A 131 13.60 11.34 9.77
N CYS A 132 13.17 10.52 8.79
CA CYS A 132 13.69 9.18 8.56
C CYS A 132 13.98 8.98 7.07
N PRO A 133 14.91 9.77 6.48
CA PRO A 133 15.28 9.56 5.09
C PRO A 133 15.82 8.14 4.95
N ILE A 134 15.33 7.41 3.94
CA ILE A 134 15.91 6.14 3.52
C ILE A 134 17.24 6.51 2.86
N GLU A 135 18.37 6.03 3.41
CA GLU A 135 19.64 6.10 2.71
C GLU A 135 19.48 5.26 1.44
N ASP A 136 19.44 5.93 0.29
CA ASP A 136 19.57 5.25 -0.99
C ASP A 136 20.90 4.48 -0.92
N GLU A 137 20.84 3.14 -1.01
CA GLU A 137 22.02 2.35 -1.29
C GLU A 137 22.63 2.95 -2.56
N LYS A 138 23.73 3.69 -2.40
CA LYS A 138 24.51 4.22 -3.51
C LYS A 138 24.72 3.05 -4.45
N GLU A 139 24.15 3.14 -5.62
CA GLU A 139 24.44 2.20 -6.70
C GLU A 139 25.96 2.11 -6.78
N GLU A 140 26.50 0.93 -6.50
CA GLU A 140 27.87 0.59 -6.85
C GLU A 140 27.97 0.55 -8.40
N GLU A 141 27.89 1.71 -9.01
CA GLU A 141 28.45 1.99 -10.33
C GLU A 141 29.96 2.08 -10.17
N GLY A 142 30.62 0.97 -10.20
CA GLY A 142 32.08 1.04 -10.13
C GLY A 142 32.81 -0.28 -10.04
N VAL A 143 32.36 -1.34 -10.72
CA VAL A 143 33.29 -2.45 -11.04
C VAL A 143 32.80 -3.18 -12.29
N HIS A 144 32.99 -2.61 -13.45
CA HIS A 144 33.18 -3.36 -14.71
C HIS A 144 33.85 -2.45 -15.75
N GLU A 145 35.05 -1.96 -15.43
CA GLU A 145 36.05 -1.61 -16.40
C GLU A 145 37.41 -2.12 -15.91
N SER A 146 37.71 -3.34 -16.24
CA SER A 146 39.07 -3.82 -16.42
C SER A 146 39.05 -5.18 -17.11
#